data_09859275adfa26ac21366204073c9304
#
_entry.id   09859275adfa26ac21366204073c9304
#
_cell.length_a   1.000
_cell.length_b   1.000
_cell.length_c   1.000
_cell.angle_alpha   90.00
_cell.angle_beta   90.00
_cell.angle_gamma   90.00
#
_symmetry.space_group_name_H-M   'P 1'
#
loop_
_entity.id
_entity.type
_entity.pdbx_description
1 polymer ?
#
loop_
_entity_poly.entity_id
_entity_poly.type
_entity_poly.pdbx_seq_one_letter_code
_entity_poly.pdbx_strand_id
1 'polypeptide(L)'
;MSRRSRRKKGAGKSPWFGKAVVALGALLIVGLGVGYMGLRAYLHSDGFRKFLSTQVSGVVKVDGNFSPFRWDGLAVETAGFDATGEGLIAGIQADEIATEIGFGGITRGVWEMKGTRITRLEVTFNALKSDEPPPVEPMIREKKVAKKQPGWVPEEVELESLDIVELALTGNTASGPVKASGMSVHVLPQTGKNAYKGEIIGGLVDLPLDFVPQLHINRVRGSFRDGSAFITKADVSAWEEGRISAFGEWNSRDNFYSFEGDVEGLKCDELLNENWARRLTGDVSSSFSLDNASGKMVMAGDLVIRNGTMTALPMLDALAAYADTRRFRMLQLSDARTKWRYSDGGILFADFVMGSEGLIRLEGNFSIKGEALDGRFRLGIVPGTLATIPGAETHVFRPGELGLLWTDIQITGTLDDPKEDLTQRLIEAAGLRMFEQIPESGEKVLKFTRSVLGENPIKAIDRGKKIIKEGENAIKEAEGIFKGLFGN
;
A
#
# COMPACT_ATOMS: atom_id res chain seq x y z
N MET A 1 -44.89 -9.86 -7.00
CA MET A 1 -44.50 -8.52 -6.51
C MET A 1 -43.02 -8.34 -6.77
N SER A 2 -42.68 -7.66 -7.86
CA SER A 2 -41.25 -7.50 -8.30
C SER A 2 -40.72 -6.17 -7.76
N ARG A 3 -39.74 -6.22 -6.83
CA ARG A 3 -39.03 -5.03 -6.36
C ARG A 3 -37.95 -4.65 -7.38
N ARG A 4 -38.25 -3.67 -8.23
CA ARG A 4 -37.24 -2.96 -9.04
C ARG A 4 -36.36 -2.13 -8.09
N SER A 5 -35.12 -2.57 -7.87
CA SER A 5 -34.11 -1.73 -7.23
C SER A 5 -33.71 -0.62 -8.22
N ARG A 6 -34.02 0.63 -7.88
CA ARG A 6 -33.49 1.80 -8.54
C ARG A 6 -31.98 1.89 -8.25
N ARG A 7 -31.13 1.47 -9.18
CA ARG A 7 -29.71 1.83 -9.16
C ARG A 7 -29.60 3.36 -9.28
N LYS A 8 -29.13 4.01 -8.24
CA LYS A 8 -28.68 5.40 -8.29
C LYS A 8 -27.53 5.44 -9.31
N LYS A 9 -27.72 6.18 -10.41
CA LYS A 9 -26.60 6.58 -11.28
C LYS A 9 -25.71 7.51 -10.46
N GLY A 10 -24.67 6.98 -9.85
CA GLY A 10 -23.59 7.79 -9.32
C GLY A 10 -22.88 8.47 -10.50
N ALA A 11 -22.75 9.78 -10.46
CA ALA A 11 -21.96 10.53 -11.42
C ALA A 11 -20.52 10.02 -11.30
N GLY A 12 -20.06 9.24 -12.29
CA GLY A 12 -18.74 8.64 -12.28
C GLY A 12 -17.65 9.71 -12.37
N LYS A 13 -16.85 9.81 -11.33
CA LYS A 13 -15.61 10.57 -11.34
C LYS A 13 -14.60 9.78 -12.18
N SER A 14 -14.20 10.35 -13.31
CA SER A 14 -13.29 9.70 -14.24
C SER A 14 -11.86 9.79 -13.72
N PRO A 15 -11.16 8.69 -13.53
CA PRO A 15 -9.78 8.68 -13.07
C PRO A 15 -8.83 9.20 -14.15
N TRP A 16 -7.76 9.83 -13.67
CA TRP A 16 -6.84 10.63 -14.49
C TRP A 16 -6.03 9.82 -15.51
N PHE A 17 -5.62 8.62 -15.19
CA PHE A 17 -4.77 7.82 -16.08
C PHE A 17 -5.48 7.42 -17.37
N GLY A 18 -6.71 6.93 -17.27
CA GLY A 18 -7.51 6.65 -18.47
C GLY A 18 -7.83 7.90 -19.27
N LYS A 19 -8.10 9.02 -18.58
CA LYS A 19 -8.29 10.31 -19.26
C LYS A 19 -6.99 10.80 -19.90
N ALA A 20 -5.83 10.59 -19.27
CA ALA A 20 -4.54 10.95 -19.84
C ALA A 20 -4.20 10.10 -21.08
N VAL A 21 -4.42 8.78 -21.03
CA VAL A 21 -4.21 7.88 -22.19
C VAL A 21 -5.24 8.13 -23.29
N VAL A 22 -6.53 8.29 -22.95
CA VAL A 22 -7.58 8.66 -23.92
C VAL A 22 -7.34 10.07 -24.47
N ALA A 23 -6.87 10.98 -23.63
CA ALA A 23 -6.51 12.32 -24.02
C ALA A 23 -5.33 12.34 -24.99
N LEU A 24 -4.32 11.56 -24.70
CA LEU A 24 -3.17 11.42 -25.57
C LEU A 24 -3.56 10.78 -26.92
N GLY A 25 -4.35 9.71 -26.88
CA GLY A 25 -4.94 9.11 -28.09
C GLY A 25 -5.83 10.08 -28.86
N ALA A 26 -6.68 10.83 -28.14
CA ALA A 26 -7.53 11.85 -28.75
C ALA A 26 -6.73 13.04 -29.27
N LEU A 27 -5.66 13.42 -28.59
CA LEU A 27 -4.72 14.47 -28.98
C LEU A 27 -4.06 14.15 -30.33
N LEU A 28 -3.65 12.90 -30.49
CA LEU A 28 -3.10 12.38 -31.74
C LEU A 28 -4.19 12.16 -32.81
N ILE A 29 -5.34 11.67 -32.41
CA ILE A 29 -6.46 11.37 -33.29
C ILE A 29 -7.07 12.63 -33.92
N VAL A 30 -7.33 13.64 -33.11
CA VAL A 30 -7.91 14.89 -33.58
C VAL A 30 -6.90 15.71 -34.40
N GLY A 31 -5.58 15.63 -34.05
CA GLY A 31 -4.50 16.32 -34.75
C GLY A 31 -4.38 15.98 -36.23
N LEU A 32 -4.82 14.81 -36.60
CA LEU A 32 -4.59 14.28 -37.96
C LEU A 32 -5.86 14.07 -38.78
N GLY A 33 -7.04 14.33 -38.24
CA GLY A 33 -8.33 14.02 -38.83
C GLY A 33 -8.90 15.03 -39.87
N VAL A 34 -8.18 16.08 -40.19
CA VAL A 34 -8.74 17.16 -41.02
C VAL A 34 -8.07 17.27 -42.39
N GLY A 35 -8.52 16.39 -43.22
CA GLY A 35 -8.56 16.48 -44.69
C GLY A 35 -7.28 16.83 -45.51
N TYR A 36 -6.81 15.92 -46.31
CA TYR A 36 -5.57 16.01 -47.09
C TYR A 36 -5.65 16.76 -48.44
N MET A 37 -6.75 16.87 -49.07
CA MET A 37 -6.86 17.49 -50.39
C MET A 37 -7.50 18.89 -50.40
N GLY A 38 -6.76 19.86 -50.70
CA GLY A 38 -7.11 21.29 -50.63
C GLY A 38 -6.50 21.95 -49.41
N LEU A 39 -5.81 21.18 -48.64
CA LEU A 39 -5.47 21.39 -47.26
C LEU A 39 -4.06 21.93 -47.01
N ARG A 40 -3.14 21.81 -47.94
CA ARG A 40 -1.73 22.19 -47.70
C ARG A 40 -1.57 23.61 -47.18
N ALA A 41 -2.37 24.53 -47.66
CA ALA A 41 -2.36 25.93 -47.19
C ALA A 41 -3.05 26.05 -45.81
N TYR A 42 -4.11 25.28 -45.54
CA TYR A 42 -4.82 25.28 -44.27
C TYR A 42 -4.03 24.54 -43.19
N LEU A 43 -3.44 23.40 -43.52
CA LEU A 43 -2.60 22.62 -42.59
C LEU A 43 -1.38 23.41 -42.09
N HIS A 44 -0.86 24.32 -42.92
CA HIS A 44 0.23 25.22 -42.52
C HIS A 44 -0.26 26.51 -41.82
N SER A 45 -1.59 26.68 -41.64
CA SER A 45 -2.15 27.91 -41.06
C SER A 45 -2.26 27.85 -39.55
N ASP A 46 -2.14 29.01 -38.90
CA ASP A 46 -2.45 29.18 -37.48
C ASP A 46 -3.89 28.81 -37.11
N GLY A 47 -4.80 28.89 -38.07
CA GLY A 47 -6.20 28.50 -37.90
C GLY A 47 -6.36 27.00 -37.63
N PHE A 48 -5.60 26.15 -38.33
CA PHE A 48 -5.62 24.71 -38.15
C PHE A 48 -5.00 24.33 -36.78
N ARG A 49 -3.88 24.93 -36.44
CA ARG A 49 -3.25 24.72 -35.12
C ARG A 49 -4.19 25.06 -33.96
N LYS A 50 -4.86 26.21 -34.01
CA LYS A 50 -5.85 26.61 -32.99
C LYS A 50 -7.06 25.67 -32.94
N PHE A 51 -7.54 25.21 -34.11
CA PHE A 51 -8.62 24.24 -34.17
C PHE A 51 -8.27 22.94 -33.46
N LEU A 52 -7.09 22.37 -33.73
CA LEU A 52 -6.61 21.16 -33.08
C LEU A 52 -6.40 21.35 -31.59
N SER A 53 -5.77 22.45 -31.20
CA SER A 53 -5.59 22.80 -29.78
C SER A 53 -6.94 22.85 -29.07
N THR A 54 -7.96 23.45 -29.66
CA THR A 54 -9.31 23.53 -29.06
C THR A 54 -9.99 22.17 -28.95
N GLN A 55 -9.84 21.29 -29.95
CA GLN A 55 -10.43 19.97 -29.94
C GLN A 55 -9.77 19.09 -28.84
N VAL A 56 -8.45 19.10 -28.76
CA VAL A 56 -7.70 18.37 -27.74
C VAL A 56 -8.02 18.90 -26.35
N SER A 57 -8.00 20.22 -26.18
CA SER A 57 -8.39 20.90 -24.94
C SER A 57 -9.79 20.46 -24.46
N GLY A 58 -10.73 20.32 -25.40
CA GLY A 58 -12.09 19.88 -25.08
C GLY A 58 -12.20 18.43 -24.60
N VAL A 59 -11.38 17.54 -25.15
CA VAL A 59 -11.37 16.11 -24.77
C VAL A 59 -10.69 15.89 -23.44
N VAL A 60 -9.57 16.59 -23.21
CA VAL A 60 -8.71 16.40 -22.02
C VAL A 60 -9.11 17.32 -20.87
N LYS A 61 -9.97 18.33 -21.16
CA LYS A 61 -10.34 19.41 -20.23
C LYS A 61 -9.12 20.19 -19.73
N VAL A 62 -8.18 20.47 -20.62
CA VAL A 62 -7.02 21.33 -20.42
C VAL A 62 -7.04 22.41 -21.49
N ASP A 63 -6.39 23.53 -21.25
CA ASP A 63 -6.17 24.57 -22.27
C ASP A 63 -4.75 24.42 -22.82
N GLY A 64 -4.63 24.03 -24.08
CA GLY A 64 -3.35 23.65 -24.66
C GLY A 64 -3.14 24.12 -26.10
N ASN A 65 -1.87 24.23 -26.46
CA ASN A 65 -1.44 24.68 -27.77
C ASN A 65 -0.33 23.76 -28.35
N PHE A 66 -0.51 23.42 -29.63
CA PHE A 66 0.53 22.77 -30.41
C PHE A 66 1.56 23.78 -30.91
N SER A 67 2.80 23.35 -30.97
CA SER A 67 3.84 23.98 -31.78
C SER A 67 3.52 23.86 -33.29
N PRO A 68 4.12 24.68 -34.17
CA PRO A 68 3.90 24.59 -35.60
C PRO A 68 4.20 23.21 -36.17
N PHE A 69 3.32 22.73 -37.08
CA PHE A 69 3.48 21.45 -37.76
C PHE A 69 4.48 21.53 -38.91
N ARG A 70 5.32 20.51 -39.06
CA ARG A 70 6.17 20.27 -40.22
C ARG A 70 5.64 19.07 -40.97
N TRP A 71 5.60 19.16 -42.28
CA TRP A 71 5.10 18.13 -43.15
C TRP A 71 6.22 17.68 -44.10
N ASP A 72 6.47 16.38 -44.15
CA ASP A 72 7.31 15.74 -45.14
C ASP A 72 6.51 14.59 -45.82
N GLY A 73 5.92 14.90 -46.98
CA GLY A 73 5.00 13.96 -47.61
C GLY A 73 3.76 13.65 -46.77
N LEU A 74 3.72 12.43 -46.25
CA LEU A 74 2.67 11.93 -45.34
C LEU A 74 3.08 11.98 -43.87
N ALA A 75 4.34 12.20 -43.58
CA ALA A 75 4.85 12.36 -42.23
C ALA A 75 4.53 13.76 -41.70
N VAL A 76 4.10 13.79 -40.45
CA VAL A 76 3.75 15.00 -39.71
C VAL A 76 4.52 15.04 -38.43
N GLU A 77 5.22 16.14 -38.19
CA GLU A 77 6.01 16.37 -36.98
C GLU A 77 5.61 17.69 -36.34
N THR A 78 5.65 17.75 -35.00
CA THR A 78 5.55 18.98 -34.25
C THR A 78 6.56 18.96 -33.11
N ALA A 79 7.11 20.12 -32.77
CA ALA A 79 8.08 20.27 -31.70
C ALA A 79 7.48 19.98 -30.33
N GLY A 80 6.16 20.22 -30.14
CA GLY A 80 5.54 19.91 -28.87
C GLY A 80 4.05 20.29 -28.77
N PHE A 81 3.50 19.93 -27.62
CA PHE A 81 2.19 20.32 -27.15
C PHE A 81 2.26 20.67 -25.66
N ASP A 82 1.88 21.89 -25.31
CA ASP A 82 1.84 22.37 -23.95
C ASP A 82 0.40 22.70 -23.56
N ALA A 83 -0.04 22.18 -22.42
CA ALA A 83 -1.37 22.40 -21.91
C ALA A 83 -1.41 22.53 -20.39
N THR A 84 -2.33 23.37 -19.91
CA THR A 84 -2.63 23.56 -18.48
C THR A 84 -4.09 23.32 -18.21
N GLY A 85 -4.42 22.81 -17.04
CA GLY A 85 -5.79 22.52 -16.64
C GLY A 85 -6.07 22.84 -15.19
N GLU A 86 -7.33 23.18 -14.90
CA GLU A 86 -7.78 23.45 -13.52
C GLU A 86 -8.35 22.20 -12.82
N GLY A 87 -8.58 21.11 -13.56
CA GLY A 87 -9.16 19.86 -13.07
C GLY A 87 -8.14 18.85 -12.54
N LEU A 88 -8.49 17.57 -12.72
CA LEU A 88 -7.64 16.44 -12.36
C LEU A 88 -6.29 16.46 -13.08
N ILE A 89 -6.26 16.83 -14.37
CA ILE A 89 -5.04 17.06 -15.13
C ILE A 89 -4.68 18.53 -14.96
N ALA A 90 -3.55 18.79 -14.31
CA ALA A 90 -3.05 20.15 -14.07
C ALA A 90 -2.14 20.64 -15.21
N GLY A 91 -1.48 19.71 -15.91
CA GLY A 91 -0.61 20.05 -17.04
C GLY A 91 -0.26 18.83 -17.89
N ILE A 92 -0.02 19.09 -19.16
CA ILE A 92 0.53 18.12 -20.12
C ILE A 92 1.61 18.84 -20.92
N GLN A 93 2.77 18.25 -20.99
CA GLN A 93 3.84 18.66 -21.88
C GLN A 93 4.28 17.45 -22.71
N ALA A 94 4.20 17.57 -24.03
CA ALA A 94 4.66 16.54 -24.94
C ALA A 94 5.65 17.15 -25.92
N ASP A 95 6.82 16.53 -26.05
CA ASP A 95 7.90 16.99 -26.92
C ASP A 95 8.11 16.02 -28.06
N GLU A 96 8.41 16.55 -29.24
CA GLU A 96 8.76 15.80 -30.46
C GLU A 96 7.71 14.73 -30.81
N ILE A 97 6.56 15.18 -31.30
CA ILE A 97 5.48 14.29 -31.75
C ILE A 97 5.61 14.07 -33.25
N ALA A 98 5.72 12.81 -33.67
CA ALA A 98 5.83 12.40 -35.06
C ALA A 98 4.79 11.30 -35.39
N THR A 99 4.23 11.33 -36.59
CA THR A 99 3.29 10.32 -37.07
C THR A 99 3.24 10.32 -38.61
N GLU A 100 2.79 9.21 -39.21
CA GLU A 100 2.52 9.11 -40.65
C GLU A 100 1.05 8.88 -40.92
N ILE A 101 0.49 9.59 -41.91
CA ILE A 101 -0.92 9.43 -42.28
C ILE A 101 -1.07 8.36 -43.34
N GLY A 102 -1.89 7.34 -43.06
CA GLY A 102 -2.27 6.31 -43.99
C GLY A 102 -3.57 6.64 -44.73
N PHE A 103 -3.63 6.33 -46.02
CA PHE A 103 -4.82 6.55 -46.84
C PHE A 103 -5.72 5.32 -47.02
N GLY A 104 -5.32 4.14 -46.49
CA GLY A 104 -6.08 2.90 -46.65
C GLY A 104 -7.49 2.93 -46.07
N GLY A 105 -7.72 3.76 -45.07
CA GLY A 105 -8.99 3.91 -44.38
C GLY A 105 -9.95 4.95 -44.98
N ILE A 106 -9.51 5.78 -45.92
CA ILE A 106 -10.33 6.90 -46.46
C ILE A 106 -11.67 6.43 -47.03
N THR A 107 -11.67 5.31 -47.74
CA THR A 107 -12.91 4.72 -48.29
C THR A 107 -13.88 4.24 -47.23
N ARG A 108 -13.38 4.02 -45.99
CA ARG A 108 -14.17 3.66 -44.80
C ARG A 108 -14.52 4.87 -43.94
N GLY A 109 -14.13 6.07 -44.35
CA GLY A 109 -14.32 7.28 -43.55
C GLY A 109 -13.40 7.40 -42.36
N VAL A 110 -12.22 6.73 -42.40
CA VAL A 110 -11.28 6.65 -41.30
C VAL A 110 -9.90 7.15 -41.74
N TRP A 111 -9.27 7.99 -40.91
CA TRP A 111 -7.85 8.32 -41.04
C TRP A 111 -7.01 7.28 -40.29
N GLU A 112 -6.10 6.64 -41.00
CA GLU A 112 -5.13 5.73 -40.38
C GLU A 112 -3.88 6.51 -39.96
N MET A 113 -3.48 6.36 -38.71
CA MET A 113 -2.26 6.93 -38.15
C MET A 113 -1.27 5.83 -37.90
N LYS A 114 -0.14 5.88 -38.60
CA LYS A 114 0.89 4.87 -38.57
C LYS A 114 2.08 5.35 -37.74
N GLY A 115 2.51 4.51 -36.80
CA GLY A 115 3.77 4.73 -36.09
C GLY A 115 3.84 6.06 -35.34
N THR A 116 2.80 6.40 -34.59
CA THR A 116 2.83 7.63 -33.79
C THR A 116 3.84 7.51 -32.67
N ARG A 117 4.76 8.47 -32.60
CA ARG A 117 5.83 8.50 -31.61
C ARG A 117 5.84 9.84 -30.88
N ILE A 118 6.02 9.78 -29.57
CA ILE A 118 6.25 10.92 -28.69
C ILE A 118 7.56 10.68 -27.99
N THR A 119 8.52 11.60 -28.10
CA THR A 119 9.83 11.43 -27.49
C THR A 119 9.74 11.60 -25.98
N ARG A 120 9.06 12.65 -25.49
CA ARG A 120 8.84 12.90 -24.07
C ARG A 120 7.40 13.34 -23.83
N LEU A 121 6.81 12.74 -22.81
CA LEU A 121 5.49 13.12 -22.30
C LEU A 121 5.54 13.32 -20.80
N GLU A 122 5.26 14.52 -20.36
CA GLU A 122 5.11 14.83 -18.94
C GLU A 122 3.64 15.15 -18.63
N VAL A 123 3.09 14.49 -17.61
CA VAL A 123 1.72 14.72 -17.17
C VAL A 123 1.73 15.09 -15.69
N THR A 124 1.19 16.25 -15.38
CA THR A 124 0.96 16.70 -14.00
C THR A 124 -0.51 16.55 -13.67
N PHE A 125 -0.80 15.88 -12.55
CA PHE A 125 -2.16 15.67 -12.08
C PHE A 125 -2.37 16.13 -10.64
N ASN A 126 -3.63 16.42 -10.28
CA ASN A 126 -4.02 16.82 -8.93
C ASN A 126 -5.28 16.06 -8.53
N ALA A 127 -5.10 14.96 -7.80
CA ALA A 127 -6.21 14.12 -7.36
C ALA A 127 -6.98 14.69 -6.14
N LEU A 128 -6.48 15.80 -5.56
CA LEU A 128 -7.18 16.52 -4.49
C LEU A 128 -8.32 17.40 -5.06
N LYS A 129 -8.22 17.80 -6.32
CA LYS A 129 -9.29 18.51 -7.00
C LYS A 129 -10.32 17.49 -7.48
N SER A 130 -11.44 17.41 -6.79
CA SER A 130 -12.61 16.67 -7.28
C SER A 130 -13.05 17.33 -8.59
N ASP A 131 -13.34 16.50 -9.62
CA ASP A 131 -14.15 16.92 -10.76
C ASP A 131 -15.59 17.15 -10.25
N GLU A 132 -15.82 18.12 -9.37
CA GLU A 132 -17.17 18.60 -9.17
C GLU A 132 -17.64 19.10 -10.52
N PRO A 133 -18.77 18.59 -11.02
CA PRO A 133 -19.35 19.19 -12.22
C PRO A 133 -19.54 20.67 -11.88
N PRO A 134 -19.07 21.61 -12.73
CA PRO A 134 -19.33 23.01 -12.50
C PRO A 134 -20.83 23.17 -12.26
N PRO A 135 -21.23 24.04 -11.29
CA PRO A 135 -22.63 24.27 -11.02
C PRO A 135 -23.32 24.46 -12.38
N VAL A 136 -24.35 23.66 -12.62
CA VAL A 136 -25.10 23.68 -13.87
C VAL A 136 -25.78 25.04 -13.93
N GLU A 137 -25.05 26.06 -14.32
CA GLU A 137 -25.69 27.21 -14.91
C GLU A 137 -26.42 26.68 -16.17
N PRO A 138 -27.70 26.97 -16.32
CA PRO A 138 -28.41 26.60 -17.55
C PRO A 138 -27.79 27.40 -18.70
N MET A 139 -26.67 26.86 -19.22
CA MET A 139 -26.20 27.35 -20.51
C MET A 139 -27.31 27.05 -21.52
N ILE A 140 -28.02 28.09 -21.87
CA ILE A 140 -28.67 28.16 -23.17
C ILE A 140 -27.52 27.98 -24.16
N ARG A 141 -27.20 26.74 -24.46
CA ARG A 141 -26.35 26.42 -25.59
C ARG A 141 -27.13 26.88 -26.80
N GLU A 142 -26.86 28.12 -27.25
CA GLU A 142 -27.07 28.44 -28.63
C GLU A 142 -26.45 27.27 -29.40
N LYS A 143 -27.29 26.47 -30.05
CA LYS A 143 -26.84 25.51 -31.06
C LYS A 143 -26.11 26.34 -32.12
N LYS A 144 -24.80 26.56 -31.91
CA LYS A 144 -23.90 26.91 -32.99
C LYS A 144 -24.09 25.76 -33.98
N VAL A 145 -24.83 26.06 -35.03
CA VAL A 145 -25.03 25.18 -36.21
C VAL A 145 -23.60 24.81 -36.62
N ALA A 146 -23.17 23.61 -36.23
CA ALA A 146 -21.91 23.07 -36.67
C ALA A 146 -21.93 23.17 -38.18
N LYS A 147 -21.06 23.99 -38.79
CA LYS A 147 -20.90 24.02 -40.23
C LYS A 147 -20.65 22.56 -40.61
N LYS A 148 -21.62 21.96 -41.35
CA LYS A 148 -21.46 20.60 -41.88
C LYS A 148 -20.10 20.55 -42.55
N GLN A 149 -19.21 19.75 -42.00
CA GLN A 149 -17.93 19.46 -42.66
C GLN A 149 -18.23 18.87 -44.04
N PRO A 150 -17.42 19.15 -45.02
CA PRO A 150 -17.57 18.53 -46.32
C PRO A 150 -17.59 17.01 -46.16
N GLY A 151 -18.59 16.32 -46.71
CA GLY A 151 -18.82 14.88 -46.49
C GLY A 151 -17.72 13.92 -46.96
N TRP A 152 -16.57 14.44 -47.38
CA TRP A 152 -15.39 13.71 -47.76
C TRP A 152 -14.28 13.72 -46.65
N VAL A 153 -14.48 14.47 -45.59
CA VAL A 153 -13.58 14.50 -44.45
C VAL A 153 -13.91 13.34 -43.52
N PRO A 154 -13.00 12.39 -43.29
CA PRO A 154 -13.24 11.32 -42.35
C PRO A 154 -13.56 11.85 -40.95
N GLU A 155 -14.57 11.26 -40.33
CA GLU A 155 -15.02 11.62 -38.98
C GLU A 155 -14.29 10.80 -37.88
N GLU A 156 -13.71 9.65 -38.23
CA GLU A 156 -13.04 8.75 -37.31
C GLU A 156 -11.53 8.65 -37.66
N VAL A 157 -10.73 8.39 -36.63
CA VAL A 157 -9.29 8.16 -36.76
C VAL A 157 -8.94 6.84 -36.10
N GLU A 158 -8.16 6.04 -36.77
CA GLU A 158 -7.65 4.75 -36.29
C GLU A 158 -6.16 4.86 -36.04
N LEU A 159 -5.74 4.58 -34.82
CA LEU A 159 -4.34 4.60 -34.41
C LEU A 159 -3.74 3.21 -34.62
N GLU A 160 -2.71 3.09 -35.44
CA GLU A 160 -2.01 1.81 -35.68
C GLU A 160 -1.03 1.47 -34.55
N SER A 161 -0.31 2.46 -34.02
CA SER A 161 0.55 2.31 -32.85
C SER A 161 0.84 3.67 -32.20
N LEU A 162 1.09 3.65 -30.90
CA LEU A 162 1.60 4.79 -30.16
C LEU A 162 2.80 4.36 -29.31
N ASP A 163 3.93 4.99 -29.56
CA ASP A 163 5.17 4.81 -28.81
C ASP A 163 5.51 6.09 -28.05
N ILE A 164 5.61 6.02 -26.75
CA ILE A 164 6.13 7.09 -25.91
C ILE A 164 7.48 6.62 -25.39
N VAL A 165 8.55 7.33 -25.76
CA VAL A 165 9.90 6.94 -25.40
C VAL A 165 10.17 7.20 -23.92
N GLU A 166 9.75 8.37 -23.42
CA GLU A 166 9.88 8.75 -22.03
C GLU A 166 8.57 9.34 -21.51
N LEU A 167 7.93 8.65 -20.58
CA LEU A 167 6.75 9.13 -19.86
C LEU A 167 7.15 9.49 -18.43
N ALA A 168 6.78 10.69 -17.99
CA ALA A 168 6.86 11.12 -16.61
C ALA A 168 5.49 11.55 -16.10
N LEU A 169 5.16 11.14 -14.87
CA LEU A 169 3.93 11.49 -14.18
C LEU A 169 4.27 12.14 -12.84
N THR A 170 3.65 13.26 -12.55
CA THR A 170 3.82 13.94 -11.26
C THR A 170 2.47 14.40 -10.77
N GLY A 171 2.17 14.20 -9.50
CA GLY A 171 0.90 14.67 -8.97
C GLY A 171 0.75 14.54 -7.48
N ASN A 172 -0.34 15.11 -6.97
CA ASN A 172 -0.68 15.09 -5.56
C ASN A 172 -1.96 14.27 -5.33
N THR A 173 -1.90 13.37 -4.35
CA THR A 173 -3.03 12.57 -3.89
C THR A 173 -3.39 12.93 -2.45
N ALA A 174 -4.49 12.41 -1.94
CA ALA A 174 -4.86 12.58 -0.54
C ALA A 174 -3.81 12.00 0.45
N SER A 175 -3.02 11.03 0.00
CA SER A 175 -1.94 10.42 0.79
C SER A 175 -0.59 11.13 0.63
N GLY A 176 -0.45 12.06 -0.33
CA GLY A 176 0.79 12.78 -0.59
C GLY A 176 1.18 12.81 -2.08
N PRO A 177 2.40 13.27 -2.40
CA PRO A 177 2.89 13.37 -3.77
C PRO A 177 3.22 12.00 -4.35
N VAL A 178 2.88 11.81 -5.63
CA VAL A 178 3.26 10.64 -6.44
C VAL A 178 4.13 11.11 -7.60
N LYS A 179 5.24 10.43 -7.84
CA LYS A 179 6.12 10.68 -8.99
C LYS A 179 6.40 9.37 -9.70
N ALA A 180 6.37 9.41 -11.02
CA ALA A 180 6.85 8.32 -11.85
C ALA A 180 7.61 8.89 -13.04
N SER A 181 8.73 8.28 -13.42
CA SER A 181 9.60 8.78 -14.48
C SER A 181 10.37 7.65 -15.19
N GLY A 182 10.87 7.95 -16.39
CA GLY A 182 11.69 7.01 -17.15
C GLY A 182 10.93 5.80 -17.71
N MET A 183 9.61 5.90 -17.85
CA MET A 183 8.77 4.84 -18.39
C MET A 183 8.71 4.95 -19.92
N SER A 184 8.91 3.83 -20.63
CA SER A 184 8.56 3.71 -22.05
C SER A 184 7.21 3.04 -22.19
N VAL A 185 6.34 3.59 -23.05
CA VAL A 185 4.97 3.09 -23.25
C VAL A 185 4.74 2.73 -24.70
N HIS A 186 4.24 1.54 -24.92
CA HIS A 186 3.87 1.05 -26.25
C HIS A 186 2.40 0.65 -26.26
N VAL A 187 1.61 1.20 -27.20
CA VAL A 187 0.16 0.97 -27.28
C VAL A 187 -0.20 0.54 -28.70
N LEU A 188 -0.97 -0.54 -28.78
CA LEU A 188 -1.50 -1.09 -30.03
C LEU A 188 -3.03 -1.19 -29.93
N PRO A 189 -3.76 -0.92 -31.03
CA PRO A 189 -5.19 -1.13 -31.08
C PRO A 189 -5.54 -2.62 -30.98
N GLN A 190 -6.70 -2.91 -30.42
CA GLN A 190 -7.32 -4.22 -30.44
C GLN A 190 -8.62 -4.22 -31.23
N THR A 191 -9.09 -5.41 -31.58
CA THR A 191 -10.39 -5.57 -32.23
C THR A 191 -11.51 -5.05 -31.32
N GLY A 192 -12.21 -4.04 -31.74
CA GLY A 192 -13.30 -3.37 -31.01
C GLY A 192 -13.11 -1.85 -30.97
N LYS A 193 -14.21 -1.15 -30.72
CA LYS A 193 -14.19 0.30 -30.60
C LYS A 193 -13.50 0.68 -29.28
N ASN A 194 -12.58 1.65 -29.33
CA ASN A 194 -11.82 2.13 -28.14
C ASN A 194 -11.13 1.02 -27.33
N ALA A 195 -10.61 0.00 -28.00
CA ALA A 195 -9.89 -1.09 -27.39
C ALA A 195 -8.40 -1.03 -27.75
N TYR A 196 -7.55 -1.05 -26.73
CA TYR A 196 -6.10 -0.95 -26.85
C TYR A 196 -5.40 -1.96 -25.95
N LYS A 197 -4.25 -2.43 -26.40
CA LYS A 197 -3.31 -3.22 -25.60
C LYS A 197 -2.07 -2.36 -25.35
N GLY A 198 -1.60 -2.33 -24.12
CA GLY A 198 -0.44 -1.52 -23.73
C GLY A 198 0.62 -2.30 -23.00
N GLU A 199 1.84 -1.86 -23.16
CA GLU A 199 2.99 -2.31 -22.39
C GLU A 199 3.77 -1.08 -21.91
N ILE A 200 4.16 -1.11 -20.62
CA ILE A 200 5.04 -0.12 -20.00
C ILE A 200 6.32 -0.87 -19.63
N ILE A 201 7.46 -0.32 -19.99
CA ILE A 201 8.78 -0.90 -19.73
C ILE A 201 9.66 0.15 -19.06
N GLY A 202 10.29 -0.28 -17.97
CA GLY A 202 11.17 0.57 -17.19
C GLY A 202 10.44 1.64 -16.40
N GLY A 203 11.19 2.43 -15.66
CA GLY A 203 10.72 3.55 -14.89
C GLY A 203 10.77 3.36 -13.39
N LEU A 204 10.74 4.48 -12.71
CA LEU A 204 10.77 4.59 -11.25
C LEU A 204 9.47 5.19 -10.78
N VAL A 205 8.93 4.68 -9.68
CA VAL A 205 7.71 5.21 -9.06
C VAL A 205 7.94 5.46 -7.58
N ASP A 206 7.70 6.68 -7.15
CA ASP A 206 7.70 7.09 -5.75
C ASP A 206 6.25 7.21 -5.28
N LEU A 207 5.88 6.43 -4.29
CA LEU A 207 4.56 6.46 -3.65
C LEU A 207 4.63 7.20 -2.30
N PRO A 208 3.57 7.86 -1.88
CA PRO A 208 3.51 8.54 -0.58
C PRO A 208 3.20 7.54 0.56
N LEU A 209 4.00 6.50 0.67
CA LEU A 209 3.89 5.44 1.68
C LEU A 209 5.27 5.24 2.29
N ASP A 210 5.44 5.64 3.54
CA ASP A 210 6.76 5.65 4.21
C ASP A 210 7.41 4.26 4.29
N PHE A 211 6.60 3.20 4.25
CA PHE A 211 7.08 1.81 4.33
C PHE A 211 7.36 1.18 2.94
N VAL A 212 7.06 1.89 1.85
CA VAL A 212 7.31 1.42 0.49
C VAL A 212 8.43 2.27 -0.11
N PRO A 213 9.58 1.67 -0.46
CA PRO A 213 10.65 2.40 -1.11
C PRO A 213 10.28 2.76 -2.55
N GLN A 214 11.19 3.42 -3.24
CA GLN A 214 11.04 3.65 -4.68
C GLN A 214 10.87 2.33 -5.43
N LEU A 215 9.81 2.24 -6.22
CA LEU A 215 9.49 1.08 -7.03
C LEU A 215 10.15 1.18 -8.41
N HIS A 216 10.71 0.08 -8.89
CA HIS A 216 11.26 -0.05 -10.23
C HIS A 216 10.31 -0.88 -11.09
N ILE A 217 9.69 -0.27 -12.08
CA ILE A 217 8.85 -0.99 -13.05
C ILE A 217 9.77 -1.76 -13.98
N ASN A 218 9.70 -3.09 -13.96
CA ASN A 218 10.36 -3.92 -14.97
C ASN A 218 9.48 -3.97 -16.21
N ARG A 219 8.21 -4.34 -16.02
CA ARG A 219 7.25 -4.43 -17.11
C ARG A 219 5.82 -4.47 -16.60
N VAL A 220 4.95 -3.70 -17.22
CA VAL A 220 3.50 -3.76 -17.00
C VAL A 220 2.80 -4.00 -18.32
N ARG A 221 1.93 -5.01 -18.37
CA ARG A 221 1.11 -5.32 -19.54
C ARG A 221 -0.35 -5.23 -19.19
N GLY A 222 -1.10 -4.67 -20.09
CA GLY A 222 -2.52 -4.52 -19.88
C GLY A 222 -3.29 -4.22 -21.15
N SER A 223 -4.58 -4.04 -20.98
CA SER A 223 -5.49 -3.60 -22.04
C SER A 223 -6.43 -2.53 -21.49
N PHE A 224 -6.89 -1.69 -22.38
CA PHE A 224 -7.87 -0.65 -22.09
C PHE A 224 -9.06 -0.83 -23.03
N ARG A 225 -10.28 -0.81 -22.50
CA ARG A 225 -11.51 -0.87 -23.27
C ARG A 225 -12.62 -0.10 -22.57
N ASP A 226 -13.27 0.79 -23.31
CA ASP A 226 -14.50 1.51 -22.86
C ASP A 226 -14.40 2.14 -21.47
N GLY A 227 -13.24 2.70 -21.13
CA GLY A 227 -13.01 3.34 -19.83
C GLY A 227 -12.53 2.39 -18.72
N SER A 228 -12.34 1.11 -19.02
CA SER A 228 -11.75 0.15 -18.09
C SER A 228 -10.34 -0.23 -18.52
N ALA A 229 -9.40 -0.22 -17.58
CA ALA A 229 -8.04 -0.71 -17.75
C ALA A 229 -7.91 -2.04 -17.01
N PHE A 230 -7.33 -3.03 -17.69
CA PHE A 230 -7.03 -4.34 -17.14
C PHE A 230 -5.52 -4.55 -17.17
N ILE A 231 -4.90 -4.63 -16.02
CA ILE A 231 -3.50 -5.02 -15.90
C ILE A 231 -3.47 -6.54 -15.81
N THR A 232 -2.94 -7.16 -16.88
CA THR A 232 -2.84 -8.63 -16.95
C THR A 232 -1.62 -9.14 -16.20
N LYS A 233 -0.57 -8.33 -16.14
CA LYS A 233 0.64 -8.60 -15.37
C LYS A 233 1.42 -7.31 -15.16
N ALA A 234 1.75 -7.04 -13.92
CA ALA A 234 2.76 -6.08 -13.52
C ALA A 234 3.93 -6.84 -12.88
N ASP A 235 5.15 -6.50 -13.25
CA ASP A 235 6.40 -7.00 -12.69
C ASP A 235 7.21 -5.79 -12.26
N VAL A 236 7.38 -5.65 -10.95
CA VAL A 236 7.98 -4.49 -10.30
C VAL A 236 9.01 -4.98 -9.30
N SER A 237 10.17 -4.34 -9.26
CA SER A 237 11.19 -4.56 -8.25
C SER A 237 11.11 -3.46 -7.19
N ALA A 238 11.31 -3.84 -5.95
CA ALA A 238 11.36 -2.93 -4.82
C ALA A 238 12.33 -3.50 -3.79
N TRP A 239 12.86 -2.66 -2.91
CA TRP A 239 13.93 -3.03 -1.98
C TRP A 239 15.17 -3.56 -2.74
N GLU A 240 16.03 -4.33 -2.11
CA GLU A 240 17.25 -4.85 -2.77
C GLU A 240 16.95 -6.03 -3.70
N GLU A 241 16.21 -7.03 -3.23
CA GLU A 241 15.89 -8.27 -3.95
C GLU A 241 14.39 -8.49 -4.12
N GLY A 242 13.56 -7.61 -3.58
CA GLY A 242 12.11 -7.73 -3.56
C GLY A 242 11.50 -7.63 -4.95
N ARG A 243 10.55 -8.53 -5.23
CA ARG A 243 9.77 -8.59 -6.46
C ARG A 243 8.30 -8.55 -6.14
N ILE A 244 7.59 -7.69 -6.85
CA ILE A 244 6.16 -7.55 -6.77
C ILE A 244 5.57 -7.99 -8.10
N SER A 245 4.70 -8.97 -8.08
CA SER A 245 3.88 -9.33 -9.23
C SER A 245 2.43 -9.00 -8.93
N ALA A 246 1.76 -8.29 -9.83
CA ALA A 246 0.39 -7.87 -9.63
C ALA A 246 -0.43 -7.94 -10.91
N PHE A 247 -1.73 -8.08 -10.75
CA PHE A 247 -2.74 -7.97 -11.81
C PHE A 247 -3.99 -7.31 -11.23
N GLY A 248 -4.88 -6.85 -12.09
CA GLY A 248 -6.08 -6.21 -11.59
C GLY A 248 -6.80 -5.37 -12.63
N GLU A 249 -7.80 -4.67 -12.18
CA GLU A 249 -8.62 -3.81 -13.02
C GLU A 249 -8.87 -2.45 -12.39
N TRP A 250 -9.14 -1.52 -13.26
CA TRP A 250 -9.54 -0.19 -12.89
C TRP A 250 -10.60 0.34 -13.86
N ASN A 251 -11.70 0.84 -13.33
CA ASN A 251 -12.82 1.36 -14.09
C ASN A 251 -12.95 2.87 -13.90
N SER A 252 -12.84 3.62 -14.99
CA SER A 252 -12.89 5.07 -14.96
C SER A 252 -14.27 5.68 -14.71
N ARG A 253 -15.35 4.89 -14.85
CA ARG A 253 -16.74 5.39 -14.78
C ARG A 253 -17.23 5.54 -13.36
N ASP A 254 -16.87 4.58 -12.52
CA ASP A 254 -17.25 4.49 -11.11
C ASP A 254 -16.06 4.63 -10.16
N ASN A 255 -14.88 4.87 -10.73
CA ASN A 255 -13.61 4.97 -10.00
C ASN A 255 -13.30 3.72 -9.14
N PHE A 256 -13.82 2.58 -9.56
CA PHE A 256 -13.52 1.30 -8.92
C PHE A 256 -12.15 0.80 -9.36
N TYR A 257 -11.40 0.27 -8.42
CA TYR A 257 -10.19 -0.49 -8.70
C TYR A 257 -10.08 -1.71 -7.79
N SER A 258 -9.48 -2.77 -8.34
CA SER A 258 -9.17 -3.99 -7.62
C SER A 258 -7.87 -4.56 -8.17
N PHE A 259 -6.89 -4.76 -7.32
CA PHE A 259 -5.60 -5.33 -7.65
C PHE A 259 -5.27 -6.46 -6.68
N GLU A 260 -4.66 -7.50 -7.19
CA GLU A 260 -4.14 -8.61 -6.41
C GLU A 260 -2.69 -8.86 -6.82
N GLY A 261 -1.90 -9.37 -5.90
CA GLY A 261 -0.50 -9.67 -6.20
C GLY A 261 0.23 -10.35 -5.07
N ASP A 262 1.49 -10.65 -5.36
CA ASP A 262 2.43 -11.29 -4.46
C ASP A 262 3.70 -10.48 -4.36
N VAL A 263 4.30 -10.48 -3.19
CA VAL A 263 5.60 -9.90 -2.90
C VAL A 263 6.52 -11.00 -2.42
N GLU A 264 7.67 -11.15 -3.06
CA GLU A 264 8.67 -12.17 -2.77
C GLU A 264 10.07 -11.54 -2.69
N GLY A 265 10.99 -12.23 -2.02
CA GLY A 265 12.39 -11.82 -1.95
C GLY A 265 12.69 -10.65 -1.02
N LEU A 266 11.74 -10.27 -0.16
CA LEU A 266 11.97 -9.27 0.88
C LEU A 266 12.76 -9.85 2.06
N LYS A 267 13.56 -9.01 2.69
CA LYS A 267 14.19 -9.33 3.98
C LYS A 267 13.50 -8.58 5.12
N CYS A 268 13.47 -9.19 6.31
CA CYS A 268 12.88 -8.55 7.49
C CYS A 268 13.52 -7.20 7.81
N ASP A 269 14.82 -7.06 7.64
CA ASP A 269 15.59 -5.83 7.92
C ASP A 269 15.26 -4.69 6.96
N GLU A 270 14.74 -4.99 5.78
CA GLU A 270 14.28 -3.98 4.82
C GLU A 270 12.91 -3.38 5.18
N LEU A 271 12.10 -4.12 5.96
CA LEU A 271 10.73 -3.72 6.36
C LEU A 271 10.68 -3.12 7.76
N LEU A 272 11.64 -3.45 8.61
CA LEU A 272 11.63 -3.12 10.02
C LEU A 272 12.52 -1.91 10.31
N ASN A 273 12.19 -1.17 11.38
CA ASN A 273 13.09 -0.14 11.87
C ASN A 273 14.40 -0.76 12.42
N GLU A 274 15.45 0.04 12.59
CA GLU A 274 16.78 -0.45 13.02
C GLU A 274 16.76 -1.31 14.29
N ASN A 275 15.87 -1.01 15.24
CA ASN A 275 15.77 -1.75 16.49
C ASN A 275 15.27 -3.17 16.27
N TRP A 276 14.28 -3.34 15.40
CA TRP A 276 13.69 -4.63 15.07
C TRP A 276 14.49 -5.39 14.01
N ALA A 277 15.11 -4.69 13.06
CA ALA A 277 15.97 -5.29 12.03
C ALA A 277 17.16 -6.06 12.64
N ARG A 278 17.68 -5.60 13.77
CA ARG A 278 18.75 -6.30 14.52
C ARG A 278 18.26 -7.54 15.27
N ARG A 279 16.94 -7.68 15.45
CA ARG A 279 16.34 -8.73 16.31
C ARG A 279 15.61 -9.79 15.51
N LEU A 280 15.05 -9.44 14.38
CA LEU A 280 14.28 -10.35 13.53
C LEU A 280 14.87 -10.33 12.13
N THR A 281 15.38 -11.47 11.70
CA THR A 281 15.84 -11.70 10.33
C THR A 281 15.01 -12.77 9.65
N GLY A 282 15.06 -12.85 8.34
CA GLY A 282 14.37 -13.88 7.57
C GLY A 282 13.87 -13.37 6.24
N ASP A 283 13.41 -14.29 5.41
CA ASP A 283 12.84 -14.04 4.09
C ASP A 283 11.34 -13.83 4.22
N VAL A 284 10.85 -12.68 3.80
CA VAL A 284 9.43 -12.32 3.85
C VAL A 284 8.79 -12.52 2.49
N SER A 285 7.64 -13.16 2.50
CA SER A 285 6.72 -13.21 1.36
C SER A 285 5.33 -12.80 1.81
N SER A 286 4.59 -12.13 0.93
CA SER A 286 3.23 -11.66 1.21
C SER A 286 2.38 -11.76 -0.04
N SER A 287 1.16 -12.23 0.06
CA SER A 287 0.11 -11.95 -0.90
C SER A 287 -0.61 -10.66 -0.50
N PHE A 288 -1.19 -9.96 -1.45
CA PHE A 288 -2.01 -8.79 -1.15
C PHE A 288 -3.18 -8.63 -2.11
N SER A 289 -4.22 -8.02 -1.61
CA SER A 289 -5.31 -7.43 -2.38
C SER A 289 -5.44 -5.95 -2.03
N LEU A 290 -5.78 -5.14 -3.02
CA LEU A 290 -6.00 -3.70 -2.89
C LEU A 290 -7.29 -3.35 -3.62
N ASP A 291 -8.27 -2.81 -2.93
CA ASP A 291 -9.52 -2.35 -3.53
C ASP A 291 -10.10 -1.10 -2.86
N ASN A 292 -11.10 -0.51 -3.50
CA ASN A 292 -11.89 0.57 -2.93
C ASN A 292 -13.41 0.29 -2.94
N ALA A 293 -13.80 -0.98 -2.91
CA ALA A 293 -15.21 -1.39 -2.94
C ALA A 293 -16.04 -0.80 -1.79
N SER A 294 -15.42 -0.54 -0.64
CA SER A 294 -16.04 0.10 0.52
C SER A 294 -16.14 1.63 0.43
N GLY A 295 -15.70 2.23 -0.69
CA GLY A 295 -15.57 3.68 -0.86
C GLY A 295 -14.27 4.29 -0.34
N LYS A 296 -13.41 3.48 0.30
CA LYS A 296 -12.07 3.84 0.75
C LYS A 296 -11.08 2.78 0.29
N MET A 297 -9.82 3.17 0.19
CA MET A 297 -8.73 2.25 -0.09
C MET A 297 -8.57 1.26 1.07
N VAL A 298 -8.59 -0.02 0.76
CA VAL A 298 -8.30 -1.11 1.68
C VAL A 298 -7.24 -2.00 1.04
N MET A 299 -6.21 -2.32 1.81
CA MET A 299 -5.25 -3.37 1.45
C MET A 299 -5.34 -4.49 2.47
N ALA A 300 -5.24 -5.73 2.03
CA ALA A 300 -5.23 -6.88 2.93
C ALA A 300 -4.38 -8.00 2.31
N GLY A 301 -3.86 -8.88 3.15
CA GLY A 301 -3.06 -9.99 2.66
C GLY A 301 -2.59 -10.92 3.76
N ASP A 302 -1.80 -11.91 3.35
CA ASP A 302 -1.10 -12.84 4.22
C ASP A 302 0.40 -12.53 4.17
N LEU A 303 1.08 -12.62 5.31
CA LEU A 303 2.53 -12.45 5.41
C LEU A 303 3.14 -13.68 6.07
N VAL A 304 4.22 -14.18 5.49
CA VAL A 304 4.96 -15.35 5.99
C VAL A 304 6.45 -15.00 6.04
N ILE A 305 7.11 -15.33 7.14
CA ILE A 305 8.56 -15.25 7.29
C ILE A 305 9.13 -16.65 7.26
N ARG A 306 10.06 -16.90 6.35
CA ARG A 306 10.82 -18.15 6.23
C ARG A 306 12.27 -17.94 6.66
N ASN A 307 12.93 -19.02 7.09
CA ASN A 307 14.34 -18.96 7.55
C ASN A 307 14.54 -17.89 8.62
N GLY A 308 13.50 -17.58 9.39
CA GLY A 308 13.51 -16.51 10.36
C GLY A 308 14.36 -16.84 11.58
N THR A 309 15.09 -15.85 12.06
CA THR A 309 15.80 -15.93 13.33
C THR A 309 15.45 -14.72 14.16
N MET A 310 15.06 -14.96 15.41
CA MET A 310 14.77 -13.90 16.39
C MET A 310 15.83 -13.89 17.48
N THR A 311 16.41 -12.72 17.74
CA THR A 311 17.42 -12.50 18.77
C THR A 311 16.99 -11.38 19.71
N ALA A 312 17.45 -11.46 20.96
CA ALA A 312 17.45 -10.34 21.90
C ALA A 312 16.11 -9.59 22.08
N LEU A 313 15.00 -10.32 22.27
CA LEU A 313 13.84 -9.66 22.88
C LEU A 313 14.11 -9.44 24.36
N PRO A 314 13.92 -8.22 24.93
CA PRO A 314 14.20 -7.94 26.35
C PRO A 314 13.53 -8.93 27.32
N MET A 315 12.32 -9.39 26.97
CA MET A 315 11.60 -10.42 27.71
C MET A 315 12.28 -11.79 27.62
N LEU A 316 12.81 -12.16 26.44
CA LEU A 316 13.54 -13.42 26.25
C LEU A 316 14.92 -13.37 26.88
N ASP A 317 15.58 -12.23 26.92
CA ASP A 317 16.85 -12.03 27.61
C ASP A 317 16.66 -12.15 29.13
N ALA A 318 15.55 -11.60 29.65
CA ALA A 318 15.18 -11.81 31.06
C ALA A 318 14.92 -13.30 31.33
N LEU A 319 14.16 -14.00 30.50
CA LEU A 319 13.94 -15.45 30.62
C LEU A 319 15.25 -16.25 30.45
N ALA A 320 16.11 -15.89 29.50
CA ALA A 320 17.40 -16.56 29.26
C ALA A 320 18.38 -16.39 30.45
N ALA A 321 18.34 -15.27 31.14
CA ALA A 321 19.16 -15.04 32.34
C ALA A 321 18.78 -15.98 33.50
N TYR A 322 17.52 -16.44 33.53
CA TYR A 322 17.00 -17.37 34.57
C TYR A 322 17.05 -18.83 34.15
N ALA A 323 16.73 -19.08 32.88
CA ALA A 323 16.66 -20.45 32.39
C ALA A 323 18.01 -21.13 32.21
N ASP A 324 19.13 -20.39 32.40
CA ASP A 324 20.52 -20.84 32.14
C ASP A 324 20.69 -21.52 30.76
N THR A 325 19.82 -21.16 29.85
CA THR A 325 19.73 -21.76 28.51
C THR A 325 20.04 -20.72 27.44
N ARG A 326 21.15 -20.89 26.75
CA ARG A 326 21.51 -20.11 25.56
C ARG A 326 20.47 -20.22 24.44
N ARG A 327 19.53 -21.17 24.57
CA ARG A 327 18.46 -21.46 23.56
C ARG A 327 17.50 -20.31 23.35
N PHE A 328 17.25 -19.45 24.33
CA PHE A 328 16.33 -18.32 24.21
C PHE A 328 17.00 -17.04 23.69
N ARG A 329 18.32 -17.01 23.57
CA ARG A 329 19.03 -15.85 23.03
C ARG A 329 18.92 -15.75 21.51
N MET A 330 18.73 -16.89 20.86
CA MET A 330 18.54 -16.98 19.41
C MET A 330 17.52 -18.07 19.13
N LEU A 331 16.38 -17.67 18.61
CA LEU A 331 15.27 -18.56 18.26
C LEU A 331 15.20 -18.70 16.73
N GLN A 332 15.32 -19.93 16.25
CA GLN A 332 14.99 -20.22 14.87
C GLN A 332 13.46 -20.34 14.76
N LEU A 333 12.86 -19.56 13.88
CA LEU A 333 11.43 -19.55 13.69
C LEU A 333 11.02 -20.70 12.77
N SER A 334 10.24 -21.62 13.31
CA SER A 334 9.63 -22.72 12.54
C SER A 334 8.26 -22.35 11.98
N ASP A 335 7.58 -21.38 12.58
CA ASP A 335 6.28 -20.85 12.13
C ASP A 335 6.26 -19.34 12.41
N ALA A 336 6.13 -18.54 11.36
CA ALA A 336 6.00 -17.09 11.49
C ALA A 336 5.11 -16.58 10.37
N ARG A 337 3.89 -16.22 10.71
CA ARG A 337 2.86 -15.79 9.77
C ARG A 337 1.83 -14.89 10.41
N THR A 338 1.17 -14.09 9.59
CA THR A 338 0.05 -13.25 10.01
C THR A 338 -0.79 -12.86 8.81
N LYS A 339 -2.05 -12.54 9.03
CA LYS A 339 -2.87 -11.77 8.09
C LYS A 339 -2.78 -10.31 8.44
N TRP A 340 -2.74 -9.48 7.45
CA TRP A 340 -2.70 -8.03 7.67
C TRP A 340 -3.76 -7.30 6.87
N ARG A 341 -4.22 -6.16 7.40
CA ARG A 341 -5.16 -5.27 6.76
C ARG A 341 -4.80 -3.83 7.04
N TYR A 342 -4.59 -3.07 6.00
CA TYR A 342 -4.37 -1.62 6.06
C TYR A 342 -5.64 -0.88 5.66
N SER A 343 -6.08 0.04 6.50
CA SER A 343 -7.19 0.96 6.23
C SER A 343 -7.10 2.18 7.14
N ASP A 344 -7.56 3.33 6.67
CA ASP A 344 -7.62 4.58 7.47
C ASP A 344 -6.32 4.96 8.20
N GLY A 345 -5.16 4.68 7.57
CA GLY A 345 -3.83 4.99 8.12
C GLY A 345 -3.38 4.09 9.27
N GLY A 346 -4.02 2.93 9.45
CA GLY A 346 -3.62 1.92 10.43
C GLY A 346 -3.48 0.54 9.80
N ILE A 347 -2.64 -0.30 10.40
CA ILE A 347 -2.47 -1.71 10.04
C ILE A 347 -2.98 -2.57 11.18
N LEU A 348 -3.87 -3.51 10.87
CA LEU A 348 -4.31 -4.57 11.76
C LEU A 348 -3.62 -5.87 11.34
N PHE A 349 -2.99 -6.55 12.29
CA PHE A 349 -2.46 -7.89 12.14
C PHE A 349 -3.34 -8.87 12.88
N ALA A 350 -3.86 -9.87 12.17
CA ALA A 350 -4.72 -10.91 12.70
C ALA A 350 -4.10 -12.29 12.50
N ASP A 351 -4.52 -13.25 13.30
CA ASP A 351 -4.01 -14.64 13.26
C ASP A 351 -2.46 -14.68 13.30
N PHE A 352 -1.86 -13.73 14.02
CA PHE A 352 -0.41 -13.67 14.18
C PHE A 352 0.07 -14.91 14.91
N VAL A 353 1.06 -15.54 14.32
CA VAL A 353 1.76 -16.69 14.90
C VAL A 353 3.26 -16.48 14.70
N MET A 354 4.02 -16.66 15.77
CA MET A 354 5.47 -16.70 15.73
C MET A 354 5.96 -17.75 16.72
N GLY A 355 6.71 -18.74 16.25
CA GLY A 355 7.13 -19.84 17.11
C GLY A 355 8.44 -20.46 16.70
N SER A 356 9.14 -20.99 17.72
CA SER A 356 10.28 -21.88 17.59
C SER A 356 9.87 -23.24 18.15
N GLU A 357 9.95 -24.26 17.31
CA GLU A 357 9.44 -25.61 17.64
C GLU A 357 10.06 -26.15 18.93
N GLY A 358 9.20 -26.61 19.83
CA GLY A 358 9.59 -27.19 21.11
C GLY A 358 10.20 -26.20 22.12
N LEU A 359 10.10 -24.89 21.89
CA LEU A 359 10.63 -23.87 22.80
C LEU A 359 9.56 -22.83 23.19
N ILE A 360 9.06 -22.10 22.22
CA ILE A 360 8.20 -20.94 22.47
C ILE A 360 7.23 -20.73 21.29
N ARG A 361 6.03 -20.21 21.60
CA ARG A 361 5.05 -19.83 20.60
C ARG A 361 4.28 -18.60 21.06
N LEU A 362 4.17 -17.60 20.22
CA LEU A 362 3.40 -16.38 20.41
C LEU A 362 2.28 -16.34 19.37
N GLU A 363 1.06 -16.21 19.82
CA GLU A 363 -0.13 -16.11 18.96
C GLU A 363 -0.96 -14.90 19.37
N GLY A 364 -1.60 -14.23 18.43
CA GLY A 364 -2.46 -13.12 18.79
C GLY A 364 -2.87 -12.21 17.66
N ASN A 365 -3.30 -11.02 18.05
CA ASN A 365 -3.67 -9.97 17.13
C ASN A 365 -3.12 -8.64 17.66
N PHE A 366 -2.71 -7.76 16.75
CA PHE A 366 -2.25 -6.42 17.14
C PHE A 366 -2.52 -5.41 16.04
N SER A 367 -2.53 -4.15 16.40
CA SER A 367 -2.69 -3.04 15.47
C SER A 367 -1.61 -1.99 15.67
N ILE A 368 -1.25 -1.33 14.58
CA ILE A 368 -0.34 -0.20 14.54
C ILE A 368 -1.08 0.96 13.89
N LYS A 369 -1.16 2.10 14.58
CA LYS A 369 -1.74 3.32 14.04
C LYS A 369 -0.83 4.51 14.36
N GLY A 370 -0.18 5.05 13.32
CA GLY A 370 0.95 5.93 13.52
C GLY A 370 2.05 5.18 14.27
N GLU A 371 2.50 5.70 15.38
CA GLU A 371 3.48 5.04 16.25
C GLU A 371 2.86 4.12 17.31
N ALA A 372 1.55 4.21 17.54
CA ALA A 372 0.88 3.49 18.60
C ALA A 372 0.71 2.01 18.26
N LEU A 373 1.13 1.16 19.18
CA LEU A 373 1.01 -0.29 19.17
C LEU A 373 0.00 -0.73 20.23
N ASP A 374 -0.96 -1.57 19.86
CA ASP A 374 -1.88 -2.26 20.78
C ASP A 374 -2.07 -3.69 20.32
N GLY A 375 -1.77 -4.65 21.20
CA GLY A 375 -1.84 -6.06 20.87
C GLY A 375 -2.20 -6.94 22.06
N ARG A 376 -2.91 -8.03 21.73
CA ARG A 376 -3.26 -9.11 22.68
C ARG A 376 -2.72 -10.42 22.14
N PHE A 377 -1.93 -11.08 22.96
CA PHE A 377 -1.23 -12.29 22.57
C PHE A 377 -1.42 -13.38 23.64
N ARG A 378 -1.21 -14.62 23.19
CA ARG A 378 -0.97 -15.78 24.05
C ARG A 378 0.48 -16.20 23.87
N LEU A 379 1.22 -16.32 24.94
CA LEU A 379 2.58 -16.86 24.96
C LEU A 379 2.57 -18.28 25.48
N GLY A 380 3.04 -19.22 24.68
CA GLY A 380 3.29 -20.60 25.04
C GLY A 380 4.78 -20.87 25.21
N ILE A 381 5.18 -21.52 26.28
CA ILE A 381 6.55 -21.93 26.56
C ILE A 381 6.62 -23.40 26.95
N VAL A 382 7.76 -24.03 26.69
CA VAL A 382 7.94 -25.44 27.10
C VAL A 382 8.02 -25.54 28.63
N PRO A 383 7.37 -26.55 29.27
CA PRO A 383 7.48 -26.79 30.72
C PRO A 383 8.93 -26.91 31.18
N GLY A 384 9.21 -26.36 32.35
CA GLY A 384 10.57 -26.34 32.91
C GLY A 384 11.39 -25.13 32.49
N THR A 385 10.96 -24.34 31.54
CA THR A 385 11.64 -23.09 31.10
C THR A 385 11.76 -22.08 32.24
N LEU A 386 10.70 -21.94 33.04
CA LEU A 386 10.58 -20.99 34.14
C LEU A 386 10.70 -21.67 35.51
N ALA A 387 11.17 -22.89 35.55
CA ALA A 387 11.34 -23.64 36.83
C ALA A 387 12.22 -22.93 37.86
N THR A 388 13.12 -22.05 37.41
CA THR A 388 13.98 -21.24 38.27
C THR A 388 13.28 -19.99 38.82
N ILE A 389 12.13 -19.59 38.27
CA ILE A 389 11.31 -18.48 38.79
C ILE A 389 10.21 -19.07 39.66
N PRO A 390 10.26 -18.89 40.99
CA PRO A 390 9.27 -19.46 41.88
C PRO A 390 7.86 -18.99 41.51
N GLY A 391 6.94 -19.94 41.38
CA GLY A 391 5.53 -19.63 41.10
C GLY A 391 5.19 -19.27 39.63
N ALA A 392 6.18 -19.04 38.78
CA ALA A 392 5.92 -18.63 37.38
C ALA A 392 5.04 -19.65 36.64
N GLU A 393 5.43 -20.91 36.62
CA GLU A 393 4.72 -21.98 35.90
C GLU A 393 3.39 -22.40 36.53
N THR A 394 3.13 -22.03 37.78
CA THR A 394 1.93 -22.41 38.53
C THR A 394 0.91 -21.28 38.68
N HIS A 395 1.37 -20.03 38.72
CA HIS A 395 0.51 -18.87 38.96
C HIS A 395 0.28 -17.99 37.70
N VAL A 396 1.26 -17.94 36.81
CA VAL A 396 1.20 -17.10 35.60
C VAL A 396 0.81 -17.90 34.38
N PHE A 397 1.34 -19.13 34.26
CA PHE A 397 1.10 -19.97 33.12
C PHE A 397 0.14 -21.12 33.45
N ARG A 398 -0.53 -21.66 32.44
CA ARG A 398 -1.43 -22.80 32.55
C ARG A 398 -1.11 -23.84 31.48
N PRO A 399 -1.18 -25.14 31.77
CA PRO A 399 -1.06 -26.18 30.77
C PRO A 399 -2.08 -26.00 29.66
N GLY A 400 -1.66 -26.17 28.40
CA GLY A 400 -2.52 -26.03 27.25
C GLY A 400 -2.07 -26.84 26.03
N GLU A 401 -2.39 -26.36 24.86
CA GLU A 401 -2.15 -27.06 23.61
C GLU A 401 -0.65 -27.19 23.29
N LEU A 402 -0.29 -28.09 22.38
CA LEU A 402 1.07 -28.36 21.92
C LEU A 402 2.06 -28.76 23.02
N GLY A 403 1.57 -29.18 24.21
CA GLY A 403 2.40 -29.48 25.35
C GLY A 403 3.10 -28.28 25.99
N LEU A 404 2.64 -27.07 25.70
CA LEU A 404 3.17 -25.82 26.20
C LEU A 404 2.39 -25.32 27.43
N LEU A 405 3.04 -24.49 28.21
CA LEU A 405 2.42 -23.69 29.25
C LEU A 405 2.06 -22.31 28.66
N TRP A 406 0.80 -21.90 28.78
CA TRP A 406 0.28 -20.70 28.13
C TRP A 406 -0.08 -19.60 29.12
N THR A 407 0.14 -18.35 28.69
CA THR A 407 -0.35 -17.15 29.38
C THR A 407 -0.75 -16.08 28.38
N ASP A 408 -1.77 -15.29 28.72
CA ASP A 408 -2.15 -14.12 27.95
C ASP A 408 -1.18 -12.97 28.24
N ILE A 409 -0.84 -12.17 27.20
CA ILE A 409 0.02 -11.01 27.29
C ILE A 409 -0.64 -9.86 26.55
N GLN A 410 -0.62 -8.68 27.14
CA GLN A 410 -0.94 -7.44 26.46
C GLN A 410 0.35 -6.67 26.17
N ILE A 411 0.50 -6.21 24.93
CA ILE A 411 1.61 -5.37 24.49
C ILE A 411 1.04 -4.06 23.98
N THR A 412 1.47 -2.94 24.55
CA THR A 412 1.02 -1.57 24.24
C THR A 412 2.24 -0.65 24.09
N GLY A 413 2.01 0.63 23.81
CA GLY A 413 3.08 1.64 23.69
C GLY A 413 3.39 1.97 22.23
N THR A 414 4.66 1.94 21.86
CA THR A 414 5.12 2.21 20.49
C THR A 414 6.00 1.06 20.00
N LEU A 415 6.28 1.03 18.68
CA LEU A 415 7.21 0.05 18.10
C LEU A 415 8.63 0.17 18.68
N ASP A 416 9.03 1.39 19.07
CA ASP A 416 10.35 1.63 19.65
C ASP A 416 10.41 1.39 21.16
N ASP A 417 9.27 1.56 21.85
CA ASP A 417 9.16 1.34 23.31
C ASP A 417 7.89 0.50 23.60
N PRO A 418 7.88 -0.80 23.24
CA PRO A 418 6.77 -1.69 23.55
C PRO A 418 6.74 -2.00 25.04
N LYS A 419 5.55 -1.89 25.65
CA LYS A 419 5.29 -2.20 27.06
C LYS A 419 4.45 -3.46 27.17
N GLU A 420 4.87 -4.41 27.95
CA GLU A 420 4.21 -5.68 28.19
C GLU A 420 3.83 -5.83 29.67
N ASP A 421 2.85 -6.66 29.98
CA ASP A 421 2.32 -6.88 31.31
C ASP A 421 2.85 -8.16 31.98
N LEU A 422 3.61 -9.01 31.26
CA LEU A 422 4.07 -10.31 31.73
C LEU A 422 5.13 -10.17 32.83
N THR A 423 6.11 -9.27 32.65
CA THR A 423 7.18 -9.04 33.64
C THR A 423 6.64 -8.70 35.01
N GLN A 424 5.60 -7.84 35.09
CA GLN A 424 4.98 -7.48 36.35
C GLN A 424 4.34 -8.70 37.01
N ARG A 425 3.60 -9.51 36.26
CA ARG A 425 2.91 -10.71 36.76
C ARG A 425 3.91 -11.80 37.22
N LEU A 426 5.04 -11.92 36.56
CA LEU A 426 6.14 -12.82 37.02
C LEU A 426 6.74 -12.37 38.34
N ILE A 427 6.92 -11.05 38.53
CA ILE A 427 7.40 -10.47 39.78
C ILE A 427 6.39 -10.72 40.92
N GLU A 428 5.11 -10.51 40.65
CA GLU A 428 4.03 -10.77 41.63
C GLU A 428 3.98 -12.25 42.03
N ALA A 429 4.05 -13.16 41.04
CA ALA A 429 4.05 -14.61 41.30
C ALA A 429 5.27 -15.06 42.12
N ALA A 430 6.46 -14.51 41.83
CA ALA A 430 7.66 -14.78 42.58
C ALA A 430 7.55 -14.26 44.03
N GLY A 431 6.92 -13.07 44.22
CA GLY A 431 6.60 -12.52 45.54
C GLY A 431 5.66 -13.41 46.32
N LEU A 432 4.55 -13.86 45.73
CA LEU A 432 3.58 -14.76 46.37
C LEU A 432 4.24 -16.06 46.88
N ARG A 433 5.11 -16.68 46.08
CA ARG A 433 5.82 -17.91 46.47
C ARG A 433 6.83 -17.69 47.59
N MET A 434 7.40 -16.49 47.72
CA MET A 434 8.25 -16.17 48.87
C MET A 434 7.53 -16.27 50.19
N PHE A 435 6.24 -15.89 50.22
CA PHE A 435 5.42 -15.99 51.43
C PHE A 435 5.05 -17.43 51.78
N GLU A 436 4.98 -18.32 50.77
CA GLU A 436 4.64 -19.73 50.95
C GLU A 436 5.85 -20.58 51.45
N GLN A 437 7.09 -20.15 51.18
CA GLN A 437 8.31 -20.91 51.42
C GLN A 437 9.46 -20.06 52.02
N ILE A 438 9.28 -19.48 53.18
CA ILE A 438 10.37 -18.84 53.96
C ILE A 438 11.20 -19.95 54.66
N PRO A 439 12.56 -20.00 54.56
CA PRO A 439 13.59 -18.95 54.44
C PRO A 439 14.66 -19.10 53.32
N GLU A 440 14.61 -20.08 52.43
CA GLU A 440 15.72 -20.36 51.49
C GLU A 440 15.67 -19.57 50.16
N SER A 441 14.57 -18.87 49.87
CA SER A 441 14.31 -18.28 48.56
C SER A 441 14.77 -16.84 48.34
N GLY A 442 15.18 -16.14 49.39
CA GLY A 442 15.49 -14.70 49.36
C GLY A 442 16.60 -14.30 48.40
N GLU A 443 17.58 -15.16 48.21
CA GLU A 443 18.73 -14.88 47.32
C GLU A 443 18.36 -15.01 45.82
N LYS A 444 17.50 -15.96 45.50
CA LYS A 444 17.01 -16.20 44.13
C LYS A 444 16.09 -15.09 43.64
N VAL A 445 15.24 -14.55 44.53
CA VAL A 445 14.35 -13.45 44.24
C VAL A 445 15.12 -12.13 44.09
N LEU A 446 16.14 -11.90 44.88
CA LEU A 446 17.05 -10.76 44.73
C LEU A 446 17.80 -10.79 43.38
N LYS A 447 18.21 -11.98 42.91
CA LYS A 447 18.79 -12.16 41.59
C LYS A 447 17.76 -11.86 40.48
N PHE A 448 16.53 -12.31 40.63
CA PHE A 448 15.42 -12.03 39.69
C PHE A 448 15.14 -10.53 39.63
N THR A 449 14.91 -9.90 40.75
CA THR A 449 14.61 -8.47 40.82
C THR A 449 15.76 -7.62 40.25
N ARG A 450 17.01 -7.99 40.44
CA ARG A 450 18.16 -7.31 39.87
C ARG A 450 18.26 -7.44 38.36
N SER A 451 17.96 -8.61 37.80
CA SER A 451 18.09 -8.82 36.36
C SER A 451 16.96 -8.23 35.55
N VAL A 452 15.76 -8.16 36.11
CA VAL A 452 14.55 -7.65 35.42
C VAL A 452 14.40 -6.12 35.55
N LEU A 453 14.84 -5.53 36.67
CA LEU A 453 14.63 -4.12 37.01
C LEU A 453 15.84 -3.23 36.79
N GLY A 454 16.99 -3.78 36.32
CA GLY A 454 18.20 -3.02 36.06
C GLY A 454 18.88 -2.49 37.33
N GLU A 455 19.81 -1.53 37.20
CA GLU A 455 20.73 -1.07 38.25
C GLU A 455 20.11 -0.29 39.43
N ASN A 456 18.78 -0.14 39.52
CA ASN A 456 18.14 0.55 40.64
C ASN A 456 17.31 -0.40 41.54
N PRO A 457 17.96 -1.34 42.25
CA PRO A 457 17.27 -2.32 43.08
C PRO A 457 16.61 -1.70 44.33
N ILE A 458 17.04 -0.50 44.75
CA ILE A 458 16.52 0.15 45.96
C ILE A 458 15.04 0.56 45.82
N LYS A 459 14.66 1.11 44.67
CA LYS A 459 13.25 1.50 44.41
C LYS A 459 12.32 0.29 44.26
N ALA A 460 12.83 -0.83 43.76
CA ALA A 460 12.06 -2.07 43.63
C ALA A 460 11.89 -2.78 44.97
N ILE A 461 12.94 -2.76 45.81
CA ILE A 461 12.89 -3.28 47.19
C ILE A 461 11.90 -2.46 48.02
N ASP A 462 11.89 -1.13 47.88
CA ASP A 462 10.93 -0.28 48.61
C ASP A 462 9.47 -0.46 48.13
N ARG A 463 9.25 -0.69 46.83
CA ARG A 463 7.90 -1.10 46.34
C ARG A 463 7.53 -2.49 46.84
N GLY A 464 8.42 -3.45 46.77
CA GLY A 464 8.23 -4.80 47.32
C GLY A 464 7.90 -4.76 48.80
N LYS A 465 8.66 -3.99 49.62
CA LYS A 465 8.39 -3.79 51.05
C LYS A 465 7.04 -3.13 51.31
N LYS A 466 6.60 -2.20 50.44
CA LYS A 466 5.29 -1.55 50.56
C LYS A 466 4.15 -2.54 50.28
N ILE A 467 4.27 -3.36 49.22
CA ILE A 467 3.34 -4.43 48.89
C ILE A 467 3.29 -5.50 49.97
N ILE A 468 4.44 -5.86 50.53
CA ILE A 468 4.56 -6.78 51.66
C ILE A 468 3.78 -6.24 52.88
N LYS A 469 4.03 -4.96 53.22
CA LYS A 469 3.37 -4.32 54.35
C LYS A 469 1.87 -4.16 54.17
N GLU A 470 1.42 -3.90 52.94
CA GLU A 470 0.01 -3.86 52.59
C GLU A 470 -0.65 -5.25 52.61
N GLY A 471 0.07 -6.30 52.16
CA GLY A 471 -0.32 -7.70 52.27
C GLY A 471 -0.40 -8.21 53.71
N GLU A 472 0.61 -7.89 54.56
CA GLU A 472 0.55 -8.21 55.99
C GLU A 472 -0.59 -7.52 56.72
N ASN A 473 -0.91 -6.26 56.36
CA ASN A 473 -2.03 -5.56 56.93
C ASN A 473 -3.38 -6.19 56.50
N ALA A 474 -3.50 -6.59 55.23
CA ALA A 474 -4.67 -7.29 54.70
C ALA A 474 -4.90 -8.67 55.37
N ILE A 475 -3.79 -9.39 55.64
CA ILE A 475 -3.83 -10.68 56.35
C ILE A 475 -4.27 -10.47 57.85
N LYS A 476 -3.70 -9.45 58.52
CA LYS A 476 -4.11 -9.10 59.90
C LYS A 476 -5.56 -8.62 59.98
N GLU A 477 -6.05 -7.87 58.97
CA GLU A 477 -7.47 -7.52 58.90
C GLU A 477 -8.34 -8.76 58.64
N ALA A 478 -7.91 -9.67 57.75
CA ALA A 478 -8.63 -10.92 57.52
C ALA A 478 -8.63 -11.83 58.73
N GLU A 479 -7.51 -11.95 59.47
CA GLU A 479 -7.47 -12.67 60.77
C GLU A 479 -8.35 -11.98 61.82
N GLY A 480 -8.38 -10.66 61.87
CA GLY A 480 -9.26 -9.89 62.77
C GLY A 480 -10.75 -10.14 62.49
N ILE A 481 -11.12 -10.17 61.21
CA ILE A 481 -12.46 -10.49 60.73
C ILE A 481 -12.82 -11.95 61.02
N PHE A 482 -11.88 -12.89 60.83
CA PHE A 482 -12.10 -14.31 61.12
C PHE A 482 -12.26 -14.58 62.63
N LYS A 483 -11.46 -13.93 63.49
CA LYS A 483 -11.65 -13.99 64.95
C LYS A 483 -12.92 -13.34 65.43
N GLY A 484 -13.40 -12.28 64.73
CA GLY A 484 -14.67 -11.63 65.08
C GLY A 484 -15.91 -12.43 64.63
N LEU A 485 -15.77 -13.29 63.63
CA LEU A 485 -16.89 -14.08 63.08
C LEU A 485 -17.01 -15.50 63.69
N PHE A 486 -15.93 -16.06 64.22
CA PHE A 486 -15.87 -17.45 64.69
C PHE A 486 -15.29 -17.61 66.13
N GLY A 487 -15.05 -16.52 66.83
CA GLY A 487 -14.58 -16.54 68.18
C GLY A 487 -15.70 -16.34 69.21
N ASN A 488 -16.40 -17.42 69.52
CA ASN A 488 -17.04 -17.70 70.77
C ASN A 488 -16.85 -19.17 71.12
#